data_c30e06c9a5b18c1502f65c982059f5a8
#
_entry.id   c30e06c9a5b18c1502f65c982059f5a8
#
_cell.length_a   1.000
_cell.length_b   1.000
_cell.length_c   1.000
_cell.angle_alpha   90.00
_cell.angle_beta   90.00
_cell.angle_gamma   90.00
#
_symmetry.space_group_name_H-M   'P 1'
#
loop_
_entity.id
_entity.type
_entity.pdbx_description
1 polymer ?
#
loop_
_entity_poly.entity_id
_entity_poly.type
_entity_poly.pdbx_seq_one_letter_code
_entity_poly.pdbx_strand_id
1 'polypeptide(L)'
;FCIGVGREGMMTRAFAMRLMHMGKEIHWIWDDTTPSIGEGDLLIATLGDGRIGHINYICERAKEAGAMIYVVTGSPSGDTAKNVADKVFFVPAAVYRGTDDVVPSFQPMGNLFEQCLLILFDIIIMTIVDETPGLTFEKMSKNHRNVE
;
A
#
# COMPACT_ATOMS: atom_id res chain seq x y z
N PHE A 1 7.30 -1.98 5.16
CA PHE A 1 7.39 -0.61 4.59
C PHE A 1 6.20 -0.33 3.69
N CYS A 2 5.80 0.94 3.58
CA CYS A 2 4.72 1.38 2.69
C CYS A 2 5.16 2.60 1.88
N ILE A 3 4.73 2.67 0.62
CA ILE A 3 4.96 3.80 -0.27
C ILE A 3 3.73 4.06 -1.16
N GLY A 4 3.48 5.30 -1.44
CA GLY A 4 2.49 5.80 -2.38
C GLY A 4 2.62 7.32 -2.49
N VAL A 5 1.94 7.94 -3.44
CA VAL A 5 1.95 9.39 -3.62
C VAL A 5 0.55 9.94 -3.83
N GLY A 6 0.42 11.24 -3.65
CA GLY A 6 -0.86 11.91 -3.83
C GLY A 6 -1.94 11.33 -2.90
N ARG A 7 -3.16 11.29 -3.40
CA ARG A 7 -4.32 10.83 -2.62
C ARG A 7 -4.30 9.32 -2.36
N GLU A 8 -3.82 8.51 -3.31
CA GLU A 8 -3.61 7.07 -3.07
C GLU A 8 -2.57 6.82 -1.96
N GLY A 9 -1.52 7.64 -1.89
CA GLY A 9 -0.55 7.61 -0.79
C GLY A 9 -1.16 7.93 0.57
N MET A 10 -2.16 8.81 0.64
CA MET A 10 -2.91 9.07 1.88
C MET A 10 -3.66 7.82 2.34
N MET A 11 -4.29 7.06 1.43
CA MET A 11 -4.96 5.80 1.76
C MET A 11 -3.97 4.75 2.25
N THR A 12 -2.82 4.67 1.60
CA THR A 12 -1.72 3.76 1.98
C THR A 12 -1.14 4.13 3.35
N ARG A 13 -1.02 5.42 3.63
CA ARG A 13 -0.58 5.91 4.95
C ARG A 13 -1.59 5.61 6.05
N ALA A 14 -2.89 5.67 5.75
CA ALA A 14 -3.94 5.24 6.67
C ALA A 14 -3.82 3.74 6.99
N PHE A 15 -3.52 2.92 6.00
CA PHE A 15 -3.23 1.48 6.18
C PHE A 15 -1.99 1.25 7.04
N ALA A 16 -0.89 1.95 6.76
CA ALA A 16 0.33 1.88 7.58
C ALA A 16 0.04 2.20 9.05
N MET A 17 -0.79 3.21 9.31
CA MET A 17 -1.23 3.55 10.66
C MET A 17 -1.97 2.37 11.34
N ARG A 18 -2.85 1.67 10.62
CA ARG A 18 -3.55 0.50 11.18
C ARG A 18 -2.61 -0.67 11.46
N LEU A 19 -1.62 -0.89 10.62
CA LEU A 19 -0.57 -1.90 10.87
C LEU A 19 0.23 -1.55 12.14
N MET A 20 0.55 -0.28 12.36
CA MET A 20 1.18 0.19 13.60
C MET A 20 0.28 -0.06 14.82
N HIS A 21 -1.02 0.22 14.72
CA HIS A 21 -1.97 -0.09 15.80
C HIS A 21 -2.02 -1.60 16.12
N MET A 22 -1.80 -2.45 15.13
CA MET A 22 -1.68 -3.90 15.31
C MET A 22 -0.35 -4.33 15.97
N GLY A 23 0.55 -3.39 16.26
CA GLY A 23 1.88 -3.65 16.82
C GLY A 23 2.89 -4.13 15.79
N LYS A 24 2.64 -3.91 14.50
CA LYS A 24 3.62 -4.22 13.45
C LYS A 24 4.66 -3.11 13.37
N GLU A 25 5.90 -3.50 13.10
CA GLU A 25 6.94 -2.56 12.72
C GLU A 25 6.64 -2.10 11.29
N ILE A 26 6.35 -0.82 11.12
CA ILE A 26 5.93 -0.23 9.86
C ILE A 26 6.58 1.13 9.65
N HIS A 27 7.08 1.36 8.44
CA HIS A 27 7.75 2.58 8.05
C HIS A 27 7.12 3.15 6.78
N TRP A 28 6.86 4.44 6.81
CA TRP A 28 6.46 5.19 5.62
C TRP A 28 7.71 5.71 4.90
N ILE A 29 7.93 5.32 3.66
CA ILE A 29 9.19 5.60 2.92
C ILE A 29 9.58 7.09 2.91
N TRP A 30 8.60 7.99 2.95
CA TRP A 30 8.84 9.43 2.93
C TRP A 30 9.07 10.07 4.30
N ASP A 31 9.16 9.29 5.37
CA ASP A 31 9.53 9.80 6.68
C ASP A 31 11.06 9.84 6.81
N ASP A 32 11.61 10.96 7.27
CA ASP A 32 13.07 11.17 7.40
C ASP A 32 13.74 10.18 8.38
N THR A 33 12.95 9.54 9.23
CA THR A 33 13.40 8.55 10.21
C THR A 33 13.25 7.11 9.72
N THR A 34 12.94 6.91 8.43
CA THR A 34 12.81 5.57 7.83
C THR A 34 14.15 4.85 7.83
N PRO A 35 14.24 3.64 8.42
CA PRO A 35 15.47 2.85 8.42
C PRO A 35 15.75 2.25 7.03
N SER A 36 16.91 1.60 6.89
CA SER A 36 17.23 0.82 5.71
C SER A 36 16.24 -0.34 5.53
N ILE A 37 15.86 -0.60 4.29
CA ILE A 37 15.06 -1.77 3.89
C ILE A 37 16.00 -2.87 3.38
N GLY A 38 15.68 -4.14 3.62
CA GLY A 38 16.51 -5.25 3.22
C GLY A 38 15.83 -6.62 3.22
N GLU A 39 16.65 -7.67 3.29
CA GLU A 39 16.19 -9.06 3.33
C GLU A 39 15.26 -9.31 4.53
N GLY A 40 14.13 -9.96 4.28
CA GLY A 40 13.08 -10.22 5.28
C GLY A 40 12.04 -9.11 5.38
N ASP A 41 12.25 -7.96 4.76
CA ASP A 41 11.30 -6.87 4.72
C ASP A 41 10.29 -7.01 3.57
N LEU A 42 9.15 -6.38 3.75
CA LEU A 42 8.10 -6.22 2.75
C LEU A 42 7.89 -4.73 2.44
N LEU A 43 7.96 -4.38 1.14
CA LEU A 43 7.51 -3.08 0.65
C LEU A 43 6.14 -3.21 -0.01
N ILE A 44 5.14 -2.53 0.54
CA ILE A 44 3.80 -2.39 -0.05
C ILE A 44 3.75 -1.06 -0.80
N ALA A 45 3.69 -1.12 -2.12
CA ALA A 45 3.65 0.04 -3.00
C ALA A 45 2.28 0.18 -3.66
N THR A 46 1.69 1.37 -3.58
CA THR A 46 0.46 1.69 -4.30
C THR A 46 0.78 2.57 -5.51
N LEU A 47 0.35 2.12 -6.67
CA LEU A 47 0.53 2.80 -7.95
C LEU A 47 -0.72 2.59 -8.79
N GLY A 48 -1.70 3.49 -8.69
CA GLY A 48 -2.96 3.36 -9.41
C GLY A 48 -2.76 3.12 -10.90
N ASP A 49 -2.00 3.97 -11.57
CA ASP A 49 -1.71 3.87 -13.01
C ASP A 49 -0.47 3.02 -13.38
N GLY A 50 0.23 2.50 -12.37
CA GLY A 50 1.36 1.59 -12.58
C GLY A 50 2.63 2.21 -13.16
N ARG A 51 2.74 3.56 -13.25
CA ARG A 51 3.80 4.27 -14.02
C ARG A 51 4.45 5.44 -13.30
N ILE A 52 4.53 5.42 -11.98
CA ILE A 52 5.12 6.51 -11.20
C ILE A 52 6.63 6.27 -11.06
N GLY A 53 7.43 6.97 -11.85
CA GLY A 53 8.86 6.69 -12.02
C GLY A 53 9.68 6.67 -10.74
N HIS A 54 9.44 7.60 -9.81
CA HIS A 54 10.18 7.62 -8.54
C HIS A 54 9.74 6.50 -7.58
N ILE A 55 8.49 6.04 -7.61
CA ILE A 55 8.08 4.84 -6.87
C ILE A 55 8.70 3.59 -7.51
N ASN A 56 8.71 3.51 -8.84
CA ASN A 56 9.38 2.41 -9.54
C ASN A 56 10.84 2.29 -9.12
N TYR A 57 11.57 3.40 -9.13
CA TYR A 57 12.97 3.45 -8.70
C TYR A 57 13.16 2.94 -7.26
N ILE A 58 12.30 3.37 -6.33
CA ILE A 58 12.38 2.92 -4.93
C ILE A 58 12.07 1.43 -4.81
N CYS A 59 11.09 0.92 -5.55
CA CYS A 59 10.78 -0.52 -5.59
C CYS A 59 11.98 -1.33 -6.13
N GLU A 60 12.66 -0.84 -7.17
CA GLU A 60 13.87 -1.47 -7.70
C GLU A 60 15.00 -1.50 -6.66
N ARG A 61 15.24 -0.38 -5.97
CA ARG A 61 16.27 -0.33 -4.92
C ARG A 61 15.96 -1.25 -3.74
N ALA A 62 14.68 -1.29 -3.30
CA ALA A 62 14.24 -2.18 -2.23
C ALA A 62 14.41 -3.67 -2.64
N LYS A 63 14.08 -4.00 -3.88
CA LYS A 63 14.25 -5.36 -4.41
C LYS A 63 15.72 -5.75 -4.49
N GLU A 64 16.60 -4.86 -4.93
CA GLU A 64 18.04 -5.10 -4.94
C GLU A 64 18.64 -5.28 -3.54
N ALA A 65 18.04 -4.64 -2.53
CA ALA A 65 18.40 -4.81 -1.14
C ALA A 65 17.84 -6.12 -0.52
N GLY A 66 17.06 -6.90 -1.28
CA GLY A 66 16.52 -8.19 -0.85
C GLY A 66 15.10 -8.15 -0.29
N ALA A 67 14.42 -7.01 -0.29
CA ALA A 67 13.06 -6.90 0.18
C ALA A 67 12.05 -7.50 -0.81
N MET A 68 10.93 -8.00 -0.30
CA MET A 68 9.80 -8.45 -1.10
C MET A 68 8.93 -7.25 -1.51
N ILE A 69 8.53 -7.19 -2.78
CA ILE A 69 7.78 -6.06 -3.33
C ILE A 69 6.35 -6.48 -3.66
N TYR A 70 5.38 -5.91 -2.93
CA TYR A 70 3.95 -6.06 -3.22
C TYR A 70 3.41 -4.77 -3.82
N VAL A 71 2.82 -4.87 -5.00
CA VAL A 71 2.21 -3.74 -5.72
C VAL A 71 0.70 -3.84 -5.70
N VAL A 72 0.03 -2.81 -5.24
CA VAL A 72 -1.43 -2.67 -5.33
C VAL A 72 -1.73 -1.63 -6.41
N THR A 73 -2.42 -2.04 -7.47
CA THR A 73 -2.60 -1.21 -8.67
C THR A 73 -3.94 -1.45 -9.38
N GLY A 74 -4.44 -0.42 -10.04
CA GLY A 74 -5.53 -0.53 -11.02
C GLY A 74 -5.01 -0.78 -12.45
N SER A 75 -3.67 -0.88 -12.62
CA SER A 75 -3.03 -1.06 -13.93
C SER A 75 -1.94 -2.13 -13.86
N PRO A 76 -2.30 -3.43 -13.82
CA PRO A 76 -1.33 -4.52 -13.76
C PRO A 76 -0.44 -4.62 -15.00
N SER A 77 -0.80 -3.94 -16.09
CA SER A 77 0.03 -3.78 -17.27
C SER A 77 1.18 -2.77 -17.09
N GLY A 78 1.20 -2.03 -15.99
CA GLY A 78 2.22 -1.02 -15.68
C GLY A 78 3.60 -1.61 -15.43
N ASP A 79 4.64 -0.80 -15.66
CA ASP A 79 6.04 -1.25 -15.64
C ASP A 79 6.48 -1.79 -14.27
N THR A 80 6.08 -1.13 -13.17
CA THR A 80 6.42 -1.59 -11.82
C THR A 80 5.79 -2.94 -11.50
N ALA A 81 4.52 -3.13 -11.86
CA ALA A 81 3.82 -4.39 -11.64
C ALA A 81 4.45 -5.54 -12.44
N LYS A 82 4.83 -5.29 -13.70
CA LYS A 82 5.42 -6.32 -14.57
C LYS A 82 6.86 -6.69 -14.27
N ASN A 83 7.67 -5.69 -13.94
CA ASN A 83 9.12 -5.84 -13.95
C ASN A 83 9.73 -5.93 -12.55
N VAL A 84 9.06 -5.40 -11.54
CA VAL A 84 9.64 -5.24 -10.19
C VAL A 84 8.87 -6.03 -9.13
N ALA A 85 7.53 -6.08 -9.21
CA ALA A 85 6.70 -6.71 -8.20
C ALA A 85 6.94 -8.21 -8.06
N ASP A 86 7.00 -8.71 -6.84
CA ASP A 86 6.93 -10.14 -6.51
C ASP A 86 5.48 -10.61 -6.43
N LYS A 87 4.57 -9.71 -5.99
CA LYS A 87 3.13 -9.92 -5.99
C LYS A 87 2.41 -8.66 -6.49
N VAL A 88 1.36 -8.88 -7.26
CA VAL A 88 0.48 -7.81 -7.76
C VAL A 88 -0.93 -8.05 -7.23
N PHE A 89 -1.48 -7.04 -6.56
CA PHE A 89 -2.88 -6.98 -6.17
C PHE A 89 -3.61 -6.05 -7.14
N PHE A 90 -4.36 -6.64 -8.04
CA PHE A 90 -5.17 -5.89 -8.99
C PHE A 90 -6.47 -5.43 -8.35
N VAL A 91 -6.69 -4.12 -8.34
CA VAL A 91 -7.94 -3.48 -7.94
C VAL A 91 -8.61 -2.97 -9.23
N PRO A 92 -9.64 -3.65 -9.75
CA PRO A 92 -10.23 -3.33 -11.06
C PRO A 92 -11.12 -2.08 -11.01
N ALA A 93 -10.54 -0.94 -10.67
CA ALA A 93 -11.22 0.35 -10.55
C ALA A 93 -10.50 1.43 -11.37
N ALA A 94 -11.27 2.33 -11.95
CA ALA A 94 -10.75 3.42 -12.78
C ALA A 94 -9.66 4.23 -12.05
N VAL A 95 -8.52 4.38 -12.70
CA VAL A 95 -7.35 5.14 -12.27
C VAL A 95 -7.15 6.37 -13.14
N TYR A 96 -6.24 7.27 -12.75
CA TYR A 96 -6.05 8.54 -13.45
C TYR A 96 -5.57 8.38 -14.91
N ARG A 97 -4.70 7.43 -15.20
CA ARG A 97 -4.09 7.21 -16.53
C ARG A 97 -3.97 5.74 -16.92
N GLY A 98 -4.81 4.87 -16.40
CA GLY A 98 -4.80 3.45 -16.73
C GLY A 98 -5.42 3.16 -18.09
N THR A 99 -5.01 2.04 -18.67
CA THR A 99 -5.54 1.51 -19.96
C THR A 99 -6.04 0.06 -19.81
N ASP A 100 -5.97 -0.50 -18.61
CA ASP A 100 -6.44 -1.85 -18.33
C ASP A 100 -7.98 -1.89 -18.25
N ASP A 101 -8.54 -3.07 -18.41
CA ASP A 101 -9.99 -3.31 -18.30
C ASP A 101 -10.40 -3.24 -16.82
N VAL A 102 -11.02 -2.13 -16.47
CA VAL A 102 -11.42 -1.80 -15.09
C VAL A 102 -12.85 -1.27 -15.06
N VAL A 103 -13.48 -1.33 -13.90
CA VAL A 103 -14.78 -0.70 -13.67
C VAL A 103 -14.65 0.81 -13.93
N PRO A 104 -15.40 1.35 -14.89
CA PRO A 104 -15.34 2.78 -15.22
C PRO A 104 -15.96 3.64 -14.13
N SER A 105 -15.56 4.91 -14.08
CA SER A 105 -16.12 5.87 -13.12
C SER A 105 -16.26 7.25 -13.76
N PHE A 106 -17.37 7.94 -13.43
CA PHE A 106 -17.53 9.35 -13.73
C PHE A 106 -16.80 10.27 -12.73
N GLN A 107 -16.29 9.71 -11.65
CA GLN A 107 -15.54 10.45 -10.65
C GLN A 107 -14.18 10.87 -11.25
N PRO A 108 -13.68 12.08 -10.91
CA PRO A 108 -12.45 12.59 -11.51
C PRO A 108 -11.21 11.85 -10.97
N MET A 109 -10.14 11.84 -11.76
CA MET A 109 -8.76 11.61 -11.35
C MET A 109 -8.48 10.30 -10.58
N GLY A 110 -9.18 9.22 -10.90
CA GLY A 110 -8.94 7.92 -10.25
C GLY A 110 -9.55 7.77 -8.85
N ASN A 111 -10.51 8.62 -8.50
CA ASN A 111 -11.19 8.56 -7.21
C ASN A 111 -11.74 7.17 -6.87
N LEU A 112 -12.27 6.44 -7.86
CA LEU A 112 -12.81 5.11 -7.61
C LEU A 112 -11.74 4.14 -7.09
N PHE A 113 -10.57 4.13 -7.73
CA PHE A 113 -9.44 3.32 -7.26
C PHE A 113 -9.04 3.67 -5.82
N GLU A 114 -8.91 4.96 -5.51
CA GLU A 114 -8.50 5.43 -4.19
C GLU A 114 -9.52 5.08 -3.10
N GLN A 115 -10.82 5.14 -3.39
CA GLN A 115 -11.88 4.71 -2.49
C GLN A 115 -11.86 3.19 -2.29
N CYS A 116 -11.70 2.42 -3.36
CA CYS A 116 -11.56 0.96 -3.28
C CYS A 116 -10.32 0.57 -2.49
N LEU A 117 -9.21 1.30 -2.65
CA LEU A 117 -7.97 1.06 -1.92
C LEU A 117 -8.16 1.21 -0.40
N LEU A 118 -8.84 2.27 0.04
CA LEU A 118 -9.13 2.47 1.47
C LEU A 118 -9.97 1.32 2.05
N ILE A 119 -11.05 0.96 1.34
CA ILE A 119 -11.94 -0.12 1.79
C ILE A 119 -11.21 -1.47 1.78
N LEU A 120 -10.42 -1.76 0.75
CA LEU A 120 -9.61 -2.97 0.66
C LEU A 120 -8.65 -3.09 1.85
N PHE A 121 -7.96 -2.02 2.19
CA PHE A 121 -7.03 -1.99 3.31
C PHE A 121 -7.73 -2.22 4.65
N ASP A 122 -8.91 -1.64 4.85
CA ASP A 122 -9.68 -1.90 6.07
C ASP A 122 -10.16 -3.37 6.14
N ILE A 123 -10.58 -3.97 5.02
CA ILE A 123 -10.91 -5.41 4.95
C ILE A 123 -9.69 -6.26 5.29
N ILE A 124 -8.52 -5.95 4.77
CA ILE A 124 -7.27 -6.65 5.09
C ILE A 124 -6.97 -6.57 6.59
N ILE A 125 -7.07 -5.39 7.20
CA ILE A 125 -6.87 -5.22 8.64
C ILE A 125 -7.86 -6.09 9.44
N MET A 126 -9.15 -6.06 9.10
CA MET A 126 -10.16 -6.87 9.78
C MET A 126 -9.86 -8.36 9.67
N THR A 127 -9.50 -8.81 8.46
CA THR A 127 -9.13 -10.22 8.22
C THR A 127 -7.93 -10.65 9.06
N ILE A 128 -6.88 -9.81 9.12
CA ILE A 128 -5.70 -10.13 9.93
C ILE A 128 -6.04 -10.19 11.43
N VAL A 129 -6.92 -9.30 11.91
CA VAL A 129 -7.38 -9.32 13.30
C VAL A 129 -8.13 -10.62 13.60
N ASP A 130 -9.04 -11.03 12.73
CA ASP A 130 -9.84 -12.25 12.89
C ASP A 130 -8.97 -13.51 12.85
N GLU A 131 -7.94 -13.54 12.02
CA GLU A 131 -7.05 -14.68 11.84
C GLU A 131 -5.88 -14.74 12.85
N THR A 132 -5.65 -13.66 13.61
CA THR A 132 -4.51 -13.58 14.54
C THR A 132 -4.95 -13.82 16.00
N PRO A 133 -4.72 -15.00 16.59
CA PRO A 133 -5.09 -15.26 17.97
C PRO A 133 -4.51 -14.22 18.94
N GLY A 134 -5.39 -13.63 19.73
CA GLY A 134 -5.01 -12.66 20.75
C GLY A 134 -4.73 -11.24 20.23
N LEU A 135 -4.86 -10.96 18.94
CA LEU A 135 -4.96 -9.60 18.42
C LEU A 135 -6.42 -9.16 18.50
N THR A 136 -6.68 -8.07 19.21
CA THR A 136 -8.04 -7.55 19.42
C THR A 136 -8.08 -6.05 19.18
N PHE A 137 -9.26 -5.52 18.88
CA PHE A 137 -9.44 -4.06 18.75
C PHE A 137 -9.07 -3.30 20.04
N GLU A 138 -9.26 -3.92 21.21
CA GLU A 138 -8.81 -3.34 22.48
C GLU A 138 -7.28 -3.20 22.54
N LYS A 139 -6.54 -4.21 22.07
CA LYS A 139 -5.07 -4.12 21.99
C LYS A 139 -4.63 -3.06 20.98
N MET A 140 -5.30 -2.98 19.85
CA MET A 140 -5.02 -1.94 18.85
C MET A 140 -5.25 -0.54 19.42
N SER A 141 -6.31 -0.35 20.21
CA SER A 141 -6.60 0.94 20.87
C SER A 141 -5.51 1.36 21.85
N LYS A 142 -4.82 0.42 22.49
CA LYS A 142 -3.69 0.72 23.39
C LYS A 142 -2.46 1.24 22.64
N ASN A 143 -2.33 0.89 21.36
CA ASN A 143 -1.25 1.38 20.50
C ASN A 143 -1.60 2.72 19.80
N HIS A 144 -2.82 3.21 19.98
CA HIS A 144 -3.19 4.53 19.48
C HIS A 144 -2.45 5.61 20.28
N ARG A 145 -2.00 6.66 19.60
CA ARG A 145 -1.29 7.75 20.27
C ARG A 145 -2.16 8.40 21.35
N ASN A 146 -1.54 8.80 22.44
CA ASN A 146 -2.20 9.35 23.62
C ASN A 146 -1.96 10.87 23.82
N VAL A 147 -1.58 11.56 22.76
CA VAL A 147 -1.25 13.00 22.76
C VAL A 147 -2.20 13.80 21.84
N GLU A 148 -3.44 13.38 21.74
CA GLU A 148 -4.53 14.09 21.06
C GLU A 148 -5.29 15.00 21.99
#